data_a8a5140d60b744e229f3762295f47ca9
#
_entry.id   a8a5140d60b744e229f3762295f47ca9
#
_cell.length_a   1.000
_cell.length_b   1.000
_cell.length_c   1.000
_cell.angle_alpha   90.00
_cell.angle_beta   90.00
_cell.angle_gamma   90.00
#
_symmetry.space_group_name_H-M   'P 1'
#
loop_
_entity.id
_entity.type
_entity.pdbx_description
1 polymer ?
#
loop_
_entity_poly.entity_id
_entity_poly.type
_entity_poly.pdbx_seq_one_letter_code
_entity_poly.pdbx_strand_id
1 'polypeptide(L)'
;AASDVYKRQHLYVDQDADLQKAIALLINGKVQRPSACNSLETLLVHQAVAPQFLKLAAAALASEQVDVFACEQSALYFSNAVLAQPQQFDTEYLRLAISVKIVSDYDAAIAHIQQHSSDHTEVICTQNISTAQRFLKQINSAVVMVNASSRFSDGGELGLGAEIGISTSKLHAYGPMGLESLTTEKYIVIGDGQIR
;
A
#
# COMPACT_ATOMS: atom_id res chain seq x y z
N ALA A 1 18.03 10.04 -14.26
CA ALA A 1 18.31 9.75 -12.86
C ALA A 1 17.04 9.17 -12.28
N ALA A 2 17.04 7.88 -11.91
CA ALA A 2 16.01 7.33 -11.06
C ALA A 2 16.10 8.12 -9.74
N SER A 3 15.14 8.97 -9.46
CA SER A 3 15.00 9.52 -8.12
C SER A 3 14.73 8.33 -7.20
N ASP A 4 15.47 8.23 -6.12
CA ASP A 4 15.18 7.31 -5.02
C ASP A 4 13.81 7.71 -4.44
N VAL A 5 12.77 7.23 -5.07
CA VAL A 5 11.41 7.43 -4.58
C VAL A 5 11.18 6.35 -3.54
N TYR A 6 11.29 6.74 -2.28
CA TYR A 6 10.85 5.88 -1.17
C TYR A 6 9.41 5.48 -1.42
N LYS A 7 9.13 4.16 -1.34
CA LYS A 7 7.80 3.62 -1.59
C LYS A 7 7.17 3.17 -0.28
N ARG A 8 6.07 3.82 0.09
CA ARG A 8 5.38 3.64 1.38
C ARG A 8 3.97 3.19 1.11
N GLN A 9 3.68 1.94 1.45
CA GLN A 9 2.37 1.33 1.26
C GLN A 9 1.60 1.34 2.56
N HIS A 10 0.31 1.63 2.48
CA HIS A 10 -0.59 1.59 3.62
C HIS A 10 -1.59 0.44 3.49
N LEU A 11 -1.89 -0.19 4.61
CA LEU A 11 -3.09 -1.00 4.79
C LEU A 11 -4.00 -0.29 5.79
N TYR A 12 -5.17 0.11 5.33
CA TYR A 12 -6.22 0.62 6.19
C TYR A 12 -7.22 -0.49 6.53
N VAL A 13 -7.35 -0.79 7.81
CA VAL A 13 -8.35 -1.70 8.37
C VAL A 13 -9.55 -0.89 8.81
N ASP A 14 -10.62 -0.95 8.00
CA ASP A 14 -11.86 -0.22 8.21
C ASP A 14 -12.70 -0.81 9.35
N GLN A 15 -13.67 -0.03 9.86
CA GLN A 15 -14.60 -0.49 10.90
C GLN A 15 -15.40 -1.74 10.47
N ASP A 16 -15.68 -1.90 9.18
CA ASP A 16 -16.42 -3.02 8.60
C ASP A 16 -15.48 -4.11 8.04
N ALA A 17 -14.24 -4.18 8.50
CA ALA A 17 -13.27 -5.16 8.04
C ALA A 17 -13.54 -6.55 8.61
N ASP A 18 -13.30 -7.57 7.78
CA ASP A 18 -13.08 -8.95 8.26
C ASP A 18 -11.68 -9.00 8.89
N LEU A 19 -11.62 -9.11 10.22
CA LEU A 19 -10.37 -9.01 10.97
C LEU A 19 -9.39 -10.17 10.67
N GLN A 20 -9.90 -11.36 10.32
CA GLN A 20 -9.04 -12.49 9.95
C GLN A 20 -8.39 -12.26 8.59
N LYS A 21 -9.14 -11.73 7.62
CA LYS A 21 -8.57 -11.31 6.34
C LYS A 21 -7.55 -10.18 6.54
N ALA A 22 -7.87 -9.20 7.38
CA ALA A 22 -6.97 -8.08 7.65
C ALA A 22 -5.62 -8.55 8.24
N ILE A 23 -5.61 -9.56 9.14
CA ILE A 23 -4.37 -10.18 9.64
C ILE A 23 -3.61 -10.88 8.52
N ALA A 24 -4.30 -11.65 7.67
CA ALA A 24 -3.65 -12.34 6.56
C ALA A 24 -2.99 -11.33 5.58
N LEU A 25 -3.69 -10.22 5.28
CA LEU A 25 -3.15 -9.15 4.44
C LEU A 25 -1.96 -8.44 5.08
N LEU A 26 -2.03 -8.16 6.39
CA LEU A 26 -0.94 -7.54 7.15
C LEU A 26 0.33 -8.39 7.09
N ILE A 27 0.23 -9.66 7.45
CA ILE A 27 1.37 -10.58 7.52
C ILE A 27 1.94 -10.84 6.12
N ASN A 28 1.10 -11.17 5.14
CA ASN A 28 1.56 -11.36 3.77
C ASN A 28 2.22 -10.10 3.21
N GLY A 29 1.60 -8.94 3.40
CA GLY A 29 2.09 -7.66 2.90
C GLY A 29 3.45 -7.26 3.49
N LYS A 30 3.70 -7.55 4.77
CA LYS A 30 4.96 -7.17 5.43
C LYS A 30 6.03 -8.25 5.40
N VAL A 31 5.65 -9.53 5.60
CA VAL A 31 6.62 -10.58 5.94
C VAL A 31 7.12 -11.35 4.73
N GLN A 32 6.30 -11.55 3.70
CA GLN A 32 6.65 -12.38 2.55
C GLN A 32 7.98 -11.93 1.88
N ARG A 33 8.18 -10.62 1.72
CA ARG A 33 9.42 -10.06 1.17
C ARG A 33 9.61 -8.62 1.66
N PRO A 34 10.18 -8.43 2.86
CA PRO A 34 10.25 -7.12 3.52
C PRO A 34 11.01 -6.04 2.75
N SER A 35 11.99 -6.45 1.92
CA SER A 35 12.82 -5.55 1.12
C SER A 35 12.25 -5.20 -0.25
N ALA A 36 11.05 -5.70 -0.58
CA ALA A 36 10.41 -5.37 -1.86
C ALA A 36 9.70 -4.01 -1.79
N CYS A 37 9.70 -3.30 -2.92
CA CYS A 37 9.10 -1.97 -3.05
C CYS A 37 7.57 -1.94 -2.84
N ASN A 38 6.89 -3.08 -2.87
CA ASN A 38 5.46 -3.23 -2.59
C ASN A 38 5.20 -3.89 -1.21
N SER A 39 6.23 -3.96 -0.36
CA SER A 39 6.08 -4.38 1.03
C SER A 39 5.30 -3.34 1.82
N LEU A 40 4.45 -3.79 2.74
CA LEU A 40 3.66 -2.91 3.58
C LEU A 40 4.54 -2.16 4.59
N GLU A 41 4.37 -0.83 4.70
CA GLU A 41 5.16 0.00 5.59
C GLU A 41 4.34 0.65 6.71
N THR A 42 3.03 0.89 6.47
CA THR A 42 2.14 1.49 7.47
C THR A 42 0.82 0.74 7.58
N LEU A 43 0.43 0.46 8.81
CA LEU A 43 -0.87 -0.08 9.19
C LEU A 43 -1.71 1.02 9.84
N LEU A 44 -2.84 1.36 9.23
CA LEU A 44 -3.86 2.24 9.79
C LEU A 44 -5.04 1.41 10.26
N VAL A 45 -5.53 1.67 11.46
CA VAL A 45 -6.63 0.89 12.06
C VAL A 45 -7.72 1.83 12.53
N HIS A 46 -8.94 1.61 12.05
CA HIS A 46 -10.10 2.36 12.53
C HIS A 46 -10.32 2.13 14.02
N GLN A 47 -10.56 3.20 14.78
CA GLN A 47 -10.68 3.15 16.25
C GLN A 47 -11.71 2.14 16.75
N ALA A 48 -12.81 1.92 16.01
CA ALA A 48 -13.89 1.01 16.42
C ALA A 48 -13.44 -0.46 16.48
N VAL A 49 -12.49 -0.87 15.63
CA VAL A 49 -11.99 -2.26 15.58
C VAL A 49 -10.61 -2.40 16.23
N ALA A 50 -9.94 -1.30 16.55
CA ALA A 50 -8.60 -1.29 17.09
C ALA A 50 -8.42 -2.19 18.33
N PRO A 51 -9.31 -2.19 19.34
CA PRO A 51 -9.11 -3.02 20.54
C PRO A 51 -9.11 -4.52 20.25
N GLN A 52 -9.88 -4.96 19.27
CA GLN A 52 -9.95 -6.38 18.87
C GLN A 52 -8.85 -6.72 17.88
N PHE A 53 -8.69 -5.91 16.83
CA PHE A 53 -7.73 -6.17 15.76
C PHE A 53 -6.28 -6.08 16.24
N LEU A 54 -5.91 -5.04 17.02
CA LEU A 54 -4.52 -4.85 17.41
C LEU A 54 -4.01 -5.92 18.39
N LYS A 55 -4.88 -6.57 19.16
CA LYS A 55 -4.50 -7.75 19.96
C LYS A 55 -4.06 -8.93 19.07
N LEU A 56 -4.81 -9.16 17.99
CA LEU A 56 -4.47 -10.20 17.01
C LEU A 56 -3.21 -9.82 16.22
N ALA A 57 -3.12 -8.57 15.78
CA ALA A 57 -1.97 -8.05 15.05
C ALA A 57 -0.68 -8.10 15.86
N ALA A 58 -0.75 -7.76 17.16
CA ALA A 58 0.41 -7.81 18.05
C ALA A 58 0.97 -9.24 18.17
N ALA A 59 0.10 -10.23 18.38
CA ALA A 59 0.52 -11.63 18.42
C ALA A 59 1.14 -12.09 17.09
N ALA A 60 0.50 -11.74 15.98
CA ALA A 60 0.96 -12.13 14.64
C ALA A 60 2.30 -11.47 14.26
N LEU A 61 2.45 -10.16 14.48
CA LEU A 61 3.70 -9.44 14.20
C LEU A 61 4.85 -9.88 15.12
N ALA A 62 4.56 -10.19 16.39
CA ALA A 62 5.56 -10.70 17.31
C ALA A 62 6.08 -12.10 16.90
N SER A 63 5.20 -12.99 16.42
CA SER A 63 5.61 -14.32 15.94
C SER A 63 6.54 -14.24 14.74
N GLU A 64 6.40 -13.20 13.91
CA GLU A 64 7.22 -12.94 12.73
C GLU A 64 8.41 -11.99 13.01
N GLN A 65 8.64 -11.64 14.29
CA GLN A 65 9.73 -10.76 14.72
C GLN A 65 9.73 -9.39 14.00
N VAL A 66 8.56 -8.82 13.75
CA VAL A 66 8.42 -7.50 13.13
C VAL A 66 8.54 -6.41 14.18
N ASP A 67 9.47 -5.48 13.98
CA ASP A 67 9.59 -4.27 14.79
C ASP A 67 8.37 -3.36 14.58
N VAL A 68 7.80 -2.84 15.65
CA VAL A 68 6.61 -1.99 15.58
C VAL A 68 6.94 -0.58 16.05
N PHE A 69 6.69 0.40 15.18
CA PHE A 69 6.67 1.83 15.50
C PHE A 69 5.23 2.27 15.63
N ALA A 70 4.78 2.55 16.85
CA ALA A 70 3.37 2.73 17.16
C ALA A 70 3.06 4.16 17.64
N CYS A 71 1.93 4.73 17.21
CA CYS A 71 1.43 5.96 17.85
C CYS A 71 1.06 5.67 19.32
N GLU A 72 0.94 6.72 20.13
CA GLU A 72 0.65 6.58 21.58
C GLU A 72 -0.52 5.63 21.88
N GLN A 73 -1.61 5.75 21.14
CA GLN A 73 -2.80 4.93 21.32
C GLN A 73 -2.58 3.47 20.92
N SER A 74 -1.88 3.21 19.83
CA SER A 74 -1.62 1.86 19.33
C SER A 74 -0.51 1.16 20.11
N ALA A 75 0.44 1.89 20.70
CA ALA A 75 1.54 1.34 21.49
C ALA A 75 1.05 0.50 22.69
N LEU A 76 -0.13 0.80 23.22
CA LEU A 76 -0.74 0.06 24.34
C LEU A 76 -1.01 -1.43 24.04
N TYR A 77 -1.01 -1.81 22.78
CA TYR A 77 -1.29 -3.19 22.33
C TYR A 77 -0.03 -4.02 22.08
N PHE A 78 1.14 -3.39 22.03
CA PHE A 78 2.40 -4.05 21.66
C PHE A 78 3.41 -3.97 22.82
N SER A 79 3.92 -5.11 23.27
CA SER A 79 4.85 -5.16 24.42
C SER A 79 6.20 -4.50 24.16
N ASN A 80 6.65 -4.47 22.91
CA ASN A 80 7.97 -3.96 22.51
C ASN A 80 7.89 -2.85 21.45
N ALA A 81 6.76 -2.13 21.35
CA ALA A 81 6.67 -1.04 20.38
C ALA A 81 7.55 0.13 20.79
N VAL A 82 8.17 0.73 19.76
CA VAL A 82 8.81 2.04 19.87
C VAL A 82 7.78 3.11 19.54
N LEU A 83 7.72 4.18 20.35
CA LEU A 83 6.83 5.31 20.02
C LEU A 83 7.26 5.95 18.70
N ALA A 84 6.32 5.96 17.76
CA ALA A 84 6.55 6.51 16.43
C ALA A 84 6.72 8.04 16.51
N GLN A 85 7.83 8.52 16.00
CA GLN A 85 8.00 9.94 15.68
C GLN A 85 7.37 10.23 14.30
N PRO A 86 7.04 11.48 13.95
CA PRO A 86 6.46 11.80 12.65
C PRO A 86 7.20 11.20 11.45
N GLN A 87 8.52 11.14 11.51
CA GLN A 87 9.39 10.63 10.45
C GLN A 87 9.21 9.12 10.18
N GLN A 88 8.74 8.32 11.15
CA GLN A 88 8.46 6.91 10.93
C GLN A 88 7.34 6.67 9.92
N PHE A 89 6.37 7.58 9.83
CA PHE A 89 5.30 7.50 8.83
C PHE A 89 5.77 7.90 7.41
N ASP A 90 6.96 8.50 7.31
CA ASP A 90 7.62 8.85 6.05
C ASP A 90 8.79 7.90 5.71
N THR A 91 8.92 6.79 6.46
CA THR A 91 10.02 5.85 6.30
C THR A 91 9.60 4.64 5.46
N GLU A 92 10.42 4.27 4.48
CA GLU A 92 10.42 2.95 3.84
C GLU A 92 11.43 2.08 4.59
N TYR A 93 10.95 1.08 5.32
CA TYR A 93 11.80 0.29 6.21
C TYR A 93 12.66 -0.74 5.48
N LEU A 94 12.16 -1.34 4.42
CA LEU A 94 12.81 -2.41 3.63
C LEU A 94 13.29 -3.59 4.50
N ARG A 95 12.70 -3.77 5.66
CA ARG A 95 12.99 -4.82 6.64
C ARG A 95 11.73 -5.20 7.41
N LEU A 96 11.82 -6.16 8.32
CA LEU A 96 10.72 -6.55 9.22
C LEU A 96 10.45 -5.44 10.24
N ALA A 97 9.87 -4.34 9.77
CA ALA A 97 9.44 -3.21 10.59
C ALA A 97 8.21 -2.54 9.97
N ILE A 98 7.31 -2.01 10.81
CA ILE A 98 6.08 -1.39 10.35
C ILE A 98 5.66 -0.26 11.31
N SER A 99 5.10 0.82 10.73
CA SER A 99 4.41 1.86 11.50
C SER A 99 2.95 1.49 11.73
N VAL A 100 2.44 1.75 12.94
CA VAL A 100 1.05 1.44 13.32
C VAL A 100 0.37 2.66 13.90
N LYS A 101 -0.80 3.02 13.37
CA LYS A 101 -1.57 4.16 13.84
C LYS A 101 -3.06 3.83 13.92
N ILE A 102 -3.69 4.21 15.04
CA ILE A 102 -5.15 4.26 15.16
C ILE A 102 -5.64 5.57 14.54
N VAL A 103 -6.68 5.49 13.73
CA VAL A 103 -7.35 6.63 13.13
C VAL A 103 -8.80 6.69 13.61
N SER A 104 -9.33 7.91 13.79
CA SER A 104 -10.69 8.13 14.32
C SER A 104 -11.77 7.59 13.40
N ASP A 105 -11.55 7.70 12.10
CA ASP A 105 -12.54 7.41 11.07
C ASP A 105 -11.87 7.21 9.70
N TYR A 106 -12.71 6.97 8.70
CA TYR A 106 -12.28 6.83 7.31
C TYR A 106 -11.57 8.08 6.77
N ASP A 107 -12.09 9.28 7.06
CA ASP A 107 -11.52 10.51 6.51
C ASP A 107 -10.14 10.81 7.10
N ALA A 108 -9.92 10.48 8.38
CA ALA A 108 -8.61 10.55 9.02
C ALA A 108 -7.60 9.55 8.39
N ALA A 109 -8.06 8.36 7.99
CA ALA A 109 -7.22 7.40 7.27
C ALA A 109 -6.81 7.96 5.90
N ILE A 110 -7.76 8.52 5.14
CA ILE A 110 -7.48 9.11 3.83
C ILE A 110 -6.53 10.29 3.95
N ALA A 111 -6.74 11.18 4.92
CA ALA A 111 -5.86 12.33 5.16
C ALA A 111 -4.42 11.87 5.48
N HIS A 112 -4.27 10.82 6.29
CA HIS A 112 -2.95 10.25 6.58
C HIS A 112 -2.28 9.67 5.32
N ILE A 113 -3.01 8.87 4.54
CA ILE A 113 -2.50 8.32 3.29
C ILE A 113 -2.08 9.45 2.33
N GLN A 114 -2.91 10.46 2.13
CA GLN A 114 -2.59 11.59 1.25
C GLN A 114 -1.36 12.38 1.69
N GLN A 115 -1.12 12.46 3.00
CA GLN A 115 0.05 13.15 3.55
C GLN A 115 1.34 12.34 3.41
N HIS A 116 1.28 11.01 3.61
CA HIS A 116 2.46 10.15 3.79
C HIS A 116 2.69 9.17 2.64
N SER A 117 1.74 9.03 1.70
CA SER A 117 1.88 8.14 0.55
C SER A 117 3.02 8.58 -0.37
N SER A 118 3.55 7.60 -1.08
CA SER A 118 4.44 7.78 -2.22
C SER A 118 3.75 7.57 -3.56
N ASP A 119 2.40 7.53 -3.58
CA ASP A 119 1.56 7.29 -4.76
C ASP A 119 1.84 5.95 -5.48
N HIS A 120 2.36 4.96 -4.73
CA HIS A 120 2.66 3.65 -5.30
C HIS A 120 1.48 2.68 -5.11
N THR A 121 1.20 2.24 -3.89
CA THR A 121 0.19 1.21 -3.61
C THR A 121 -0.49 1.46 -2.28
N GLU A 122 -1.83 1.45 -2.30
CA GLU A 122 -2.64 1.61 -1.10
C GLU A 122 -3.73 0.54 -1.02
N VAL A 123 -3.97 0.05 0.19
CA VAL A 123 -4.90 -1.06 0.43
C VAL A 123 -5.92 -0.68 1.49
N ILE A 124 -7.18 -1.01 1.25
CA ILE A 124 -8.23 -1.04 2.27
C ILE A 124 -8.72 -2.47 2.51
N CYS A 125 -8.92 -2.83 3.77
CA CYS A 125 -9.65 -4.03 4.17
C CYS A 125 -11.03 -3.61 4.70
N THR A 126 -12.09 -3.96 3.98
CA THR A 126 -13.49 -3.64 4.34
C THR A 126 -14.47 -4.61 3.68
N GLN A 127 -15.60 -4.88 4.33
CA GLN A 127 -16.74 -5.59 3.76
C GLN A 127 -17.82 -4.63 3.23
N ASN A 128 -17.65 -3.32 3.48
CA ASN A 128 -18.57 -2.29 3.03
C ASN A 128 -18.24 -1.85 1.61
N ILE A 129 -19.11 -2.20 0.66
CA ILE A 129 -18.91 -1.90 -0.77
C ILE A 129 -18.87 -0.39 -1.06
N SER A 130 -19.65 0.40 -0.34
CA SER A 130 -19.68 1.86 -0.51
C SER A 130 -18.36 2.48 -0.06
N THR A 131 -17.82 2.04 1.09
CA THR A 131 -16.52 2.47 1.60
C THR A 131 -15.39 2.04 0.65
N ALA A 132 -15.44 0.79 0.15
CA ALA A 132 -14.48 0.30 -0.84
C ALA A 132 -14.48 1.15 -2.12
N GLN A 133 -15.65 1.43 -2.69
CA GLN A 133 -15.77 2.27 -3.89
C GLN A 133 -15.31 3.71 -3.65
N ARG A 134 -15.59 4.27 -2.46
CA ARG A 134 -15.12 5.59 -2.07
C ARG A 134 -13.58 5.62 -2.02
N PHE A 135 -12.96 4.60 -1.44
CA PHE A 135 -11.50 4.46 -1.36
C PHE A 135 -10.86 4.41 -2.75
N LEU A 136 -11.37 3.55 -3.64
CA LEU A 136 -10.89 3.43 -5.02
C LEU A 136 -10.96 4.74 -5.81
N LYS A 137 -11.93 5.62 -5.50
CA LYS A 137 -12.08 6.92 -6.18
C LYS A 137 -11.24 8.03 -5.57
N GLN A 138 -11.02 8.02 -4.25
CA GLN A 138 -10.35 9.10 -3.54
C GLN A 138 -8.83 8.95 -3.50
N ILE A 139 -8.34 7.71 -3.47
CA ILE A 139 -6.91 7.44 -3.48
C ILE A 139 -6.40 7.50 -4.92
N ASN A 140 -5.30 8.23 -5.11
CA ASN A 140 -4.75 8.54 -6.43
C ASN A 140 -3.42 7.82 -6.69
N SER A 141 -3.10 6.79 -5.92
CA SER A 141 -1.91 5.97 -6.10
C SER A 141 -2.01 5.10 -7.36
N ALA A 142 -0.87 4.67 -7.88
CA ALA A 142 -0.79 3.88 -9.11
C ALA A 142 -1.54 2.55 -9.00
N VAL A 143 -1.54 1.93 -7.81
CA VAL A 143 -2.29 0.71 -7.53
C VAL A 143 -3.12 0.91 -6.26
N VAL A 144 -4.42 0.72 -6.37
CA VAL A 144 -5.35 0.84 -5.24
C VAL A 144 -6.13 -0.47 -5.12
N MET A 145 -6.12 -1.06 -3.94
CA MET A 145 -6.63 -2.41 -3.73
C MET A 145 -7.69 -2.45 -2.63
N VAL A 146 -8.65 -3.33 -2.81
CA VAL A 146 -9.63 -3.71 -1.79
C VAL A 146 -9.46 -5.18 -1.46
N ASN A 147 -9.25 -5.51 -0.18
CA ASN A 147 -9.15 -6.87 0.33
C ASN A 147 -8.10 -7.74 -0.39
N ALA A 148 -7.02 -7.14 -0.88
CA ALA A 148 -5.91 -7.81 -1.51
C ALA A 148 -4.58 -7.37 -0.90
N SER A 149 -3.56 -8.22 -0.92
CA SER A 149 -2.24 -7.88 -0.39
C SER A 149 -1.53 -6.87 -1.29
N SER A 150 -0.82 -5.91 -0.69
CA SER A 150 0.05 -4.98 -1.41
C SER A 150 1.08 -5.69 -2.30
N ARG A 151 1.38 -6.95 -2.00
CA ARG A 151 2.30 -7.80 -2.76
C ARG A 151 1.82 -8.12 -4.18
N PHE A 152 0.52 -7.96 -4.48
CA PHE A 152 0.00 -8.04 -5.85
C PHE A 152 0.36 -6.83 -6.72
N SER A 153 0.89 -5.75 -6.14
CA SER A 153 1.41 -4.61 -6.90
C SER A 153 2.77 -4.94 -7.53
N ASP A 154 2.75 -5.82 -8.48
CA ASP A 154 3.90 -6.37 -9.18
C ASP A 154 3.50 -6.59 -10.65
N GLY A 155 4.38 -6.25 -11.59
CA GLY A 155 4.06 -6.35 -13.01
C GLY A 155 3.73 -7.76 -13.47
N GLY A 156 4.34 -8.79 -12.87
CA GLY A 156 4.01 -10.18 -13.14
C GLY A 156 2.63 -10.55 -12.63
N GLU A 157 2.33 -10.18 -11.38
CA GLU A 157 1.04 -10.48 -10.72
C GLU A 157 -0.13 -9.71 -11.36
N LEU A 158 0.12 -8.48 -11.85
CA LEU A 158 -0.87 -7.67 -12.55
C LEU A 158 -1.07 -8.07 -14.02
N GLY A 159 -0.34 -9.08 -14.51
CA GLY A 159 -0.48 -9.57 -15.88
C GLY A 159 0.22 -8.74 -16.94
N LEU A 160 1.19 -7.89 -16.57
CA LEU A 160 1.98 -7.08 -17.49
C LEU A 160 3.16 -7.86 -18.12
N GLY A 161 3.30 -9.14 -17.79
CA GLY A 161 4.33 -10.06 -18.29
C GLY A 161 5.71 -9.86 -17.68
N ALA A 162 6.05 -8.64 -17.30
CA ALA A 162 7.31 -8.28 -16.65
C ALA A 162 7.17 -6.98 -15.88
N GLU A 163 8.13 -6.69 -15.00
CA GLU A 163 8.31 -5.38 -14.40
C GLU A 163 9.77 -4.95 -14.57
N ILE A 164 9.99 -3.86 -15.31
CA ILE A 164 11.32 -3.31 -15.58
C ILE A 164 11.56 -2.03 -14.77
N GLY A 165 10.51 -1.49 -14.22
CA GLY A 165 10.54 -0.31 -13.37
C GLY A 165 9.17 0.04 -12.84
N ILE A 166 9.12 1.00 -11.91
CA ILE A 166 7.89 1.50 -11.32
C ILE A 166 7.96 3.02 -11.32
N SER A 167 6.95 3.67 -11.88
CA SER A 167 6.81 5.13 -11.86
C SER A 167 5.73 5.55 -10.89
N THR A 168 6.02 6.56 -10.06
CA THR A 168 5.03 7.24 -9.22
C THR A 168 4.70 8.63 -9.76
N SER A 169 5.22 8.98 -10.94
CA SER A 169 4.86 10.20 -11.67
C SER A 169 3.94 9.91 -12.85
N LYS A 170 3.10 10.87 -13.21
CA LYS A 170 2.11 10.74 -14.30
C LYS A 170 2.58 11.31 -15.63
N LEU A 171 3.90 11.48 -15.82
CA LEU A 171 4.44 12.11 -17.03
C LEU A 171 4.40 11.18 -18.25
N HIS A 172 4.69 9.89 -18.07
CA HIS A 172 4.69 8.90 -19.17
C HIS A 172 3.93 7.63 -18.76
N ALA A 173 4.42 6.92 -17.75
CA ALA A 173 3.79 5.74 -17.19
C ALA A 173 3.49 5.97 -15.71
N TYR A 174 2.53 5.23 -15.14
CA TYR A 174 2.16 5.31 -13.75
C TYR A 174 2.00 3.91 -13.17
N GLY A 175 2.76 3.60 -12.12
CA GLY A 175 2.82 2.27 -11.51
C GLY A 175 3.85 1.34 -12.13
N PRO A 176 3.66 0.03 -11.97
CA PRO A 176 4.51 -0.98 -12.58
C PRO A 176 4.56 -0.85 -14.10
N MET A 177 5.75 -0.89 -14.69
CA MET A 177 5.98 -0.76 -16.12
C MET A 177 6.41 -2.10 -16.71
N GLY A 178 5.62 -2.60 -17.66
CA GLY A 178 5.95 -3.73 -18.50
C GLY A 178 6.45 -3.31 -19.89
N LEU A 179 6.43 -4.25 -20.83
CA LEU A 179 6.94 -4.06 -22.18
C LEU A 179 6.25 -2.89 -22.92
N GLU A 180 4.93 -2.80 -22.82
CA GLU A 180 4.15 -1.73 -23.49
C GLU A 180 4.55 -0.33 -23.02
N SER A 181 4.78 -0.16 -21.71
CA SER A 181 5.17 1.14 -21.14
C SER A 181 6.56 1.62 -21.59
N LEU A 182 7.39 0.70 -22.09
CA LEU A 182 8.79 0.97 -22.48
C LEU A 182 8.97 1.05 -23.99
N THR A 183 7.91 0.83 -24.75
CA THR A 183 7.91 0.91 -26.20
C THR A 183 7.00 2.03 -26.69
N THR A 184 7.21 2.46 -27.92
CA THR A 184 6.36 3.43 -28.59
C THR A 184 5.95 2.89 -29.95
N GLU A 185 4.77 3.27 -30.41
CA GLU A 185 4.25 2.91 -31.72
C GLU A 185 4.59 3.99 -32.76
N LYS A 186 4.78 3.58 -34.01
CA LYS A 186 4.79 4.48 -35.13
C LYS A 186 3.84 3.98 -36.22
N TYR A 187 3.13 4.89 -36.82
CA TYR A 187 2.26 4.57 -37.98
C TYR A 187 3.09 4.54 -39.24
N ILE A 188 2.95 3.47 -40.04
CA ILE A 188 3.55 3.34 -41.36
C ILE A 188 2.41 3.30 -42.36
N VAL A 189 2.38 4.27 -43.26
CA VAL A 189 1.39 4.34 -44.31
C VAL A 189 2.11 4.16 -45.65
N ILE A 190 1.70 3.15 -46.39
CA ILE A 190 2.19 2.91 -47.76
C ILE A 190 1.00 3.17 -48.69
N GLY A 191 1.09 4.18 -49.51
CA GLY A 191 0.03 4.59 -50.43
C GLY A 191 0.46 4.44 -51.88
N ASP A 192 -0.54 4.51 -52.77
CA ASP A 192 -0.39 4.51 -54.22
C ASP A 192 -1.05 5.79 -54.82
N GLY A 193 -0.71 6.95 -54.24
CA GLY A 193 -1.20 8.24 -54.70
C GLY A 193 -2.56 8.67 -54.16
N GLN A 194 -3.06 8.07 -53.09
CA GLN A 194 -4.32 8.51 -52.43
C GLN A 194 -4.21 9.95 -51.98
N ILE A 195 -5.23 10.72 -52.24
CA ILE A 195 -5.41 12.10 -51.78
C ILE A 195 -6.64 12.22 -50.90
N ARG A 196 -6.68 13.27 -50.10
CA ARG A 196 -7.80 13.59 -49.21
C ARG A 196 -8.49 14.85 -49.65
#